data_2562fdff6134c2d4940aea3b69d4af3b
#
_entry.id   2562fdff6134c2d4940aea3b69d4af3b
#
_cell.length_a   1.000
_cell.length_b   1.000
_cell.length_c   1.000
_cell.angle_alpha   90.00
_cell.angle_beta   90.00
_cell.angle_gamma   90.00
#
_symmetry.space_group_name_H-M   'P 1'
#
loop_
_entity.id
_entity.type
_entity.pdbx_description
1 polymer ?
#
loop_
_entity_poly.entity_id
_entity_poly.type
_entity_poly.pdbx_seq_one_letter_code
_entity_poly.pdbx_strand_id
1 'polypeptide(L)'
;MEKIDISETNCTIKNVIRVMRAENKNHHKKVYVDSRPSDVFVYIVSGSCQYEFGNGESFTVKAGDIMYLANRESYSIYITSENYRFIFCDFEFSELCTRKSAVFTPKSNTYVESLFVKLLNTYNAQTKTCFTDCLSLIYNIYSEIIAVHNDSYLTTGTKNKIVDSKKYIDTHYSDSSLNIAHLSKRLNMSEVYFRKLFKFEIGISPSKYIVSVRLNKAKHLLRYYPFLSVEECALQCGFNSVQYFSRVFFSEFGIVPSKYRTN
;
A
#
# COMPACT_ATOMS: atom_id res chain seq x y z
N MET A 1 12.28 9.65 15.56
CA MET A 1 11.12 9.06 14.90
C MET A 1 11.62 8.27 13.71
N GLU A 2 11.22 7.02 13.61
CA GLU A 2 11.58 6.17 12.47
C GLU A 2 10.91 6.71 11.20
N LYS A 3 11.70 6.87 10.12
CA LYS A 3 11.18 7.35 8.83
C LYS A 3 10.44 6.21 8.13
N ILE A 4 9.26 6.50 7.62
CA ILE A 4 8.38 5.52 6.97
C ILE A 4 8.69 5.46 5.48
N ASP A 5 8.82 4.24 4.94
CA ASP A 5 8.87 4.02 3.50
C ASP A 5 7.45 4.16 2.90
N ILE A 6 7.30 4.97 1.85
CA ILE A 6 6.00 5.22 1.21
C ILE A 6 5.41 3.98 0.56
N SER A 7 6.22 3.01 0.21
CA SER A 7 5.77 1.75 -0.39
C SER A 7 5.21 0.75 0.63
N GLU A 8 5.47 0.96 1.93
CA GLU A 8 4.99 0.12 3.03
C GLU A 8 3.67 0.61 3.65
N THR A 9 3.20 1.80 3.29
CA THR A 9 2.02 2.44 3.91
C THR A 9 1.04 2.94 2.88
N ASN A 10 -0.26 2.78 3.15
CA ASN A 10 -1.30 3.43 2.37
C ASN A 10 -1.43 4.88 2.84
N CYS A 11 -0.80 5.81 2.13
CA CYS A 11 -0.92 7.24 2.39
C CYS A 11 -2.02 7.86 1.54
N THR A 12 -2.70 8.87 2.09
CA THR A 12 -3.74 9.62 1.37
C THR A 12 -3.13 10.88 0.77
N ILE A 13 -3.22 11.06 -0.54
CA ILE A 13 -2.77 12.27 -1.23
C ILE A 13 -3.87 13.32 -1.11
N LYS A 14 -3.54 14.45 -0.45
CA LYS A 14 -4.48 15.54 -0.16
C LYS A 14 -4.57 16.54 -1.29
N ASN A 15 -3.43 16.88 -1.89
CA ASN A 15 -3.33 17.99 -2.81
C ASN A 15 -2.25 17.75 -3.87
N VAL A 16 -2.47 18.31 -5.07
CA VAL A 16 -1.50 18.41 -6.16
C VAL A 16 -1.09 19.86 -6.28
N ILE A 17 0.18 20.15 -6.05
CA ILE A 17 0.68 21.52 -6.00
C ILE A 17 1.15 21.97 -7.38
N ARG A 18 1.92 21.13 -8.06
CA ARG A 18 2.55 21.48 -9.33
C ARG A 18 2.97 20.25 -10.10
N VAL A 19 2.78 20.28 -11.43
CA VAL A 19 3.30 19.28 -12.35
C VAL A 19 4.08 20.00 -13.44
N MET A 20 5.34 19.63 -13.64
CA MET A 20 6.20 20.27 -14.63
C MET A 20 7.12 19.26 -15.31
N ARG A 21 7.51 19.60 -16.55
CA ARG A 21 8.63 18.99 -17.25
C ARG A 21 9.83 19.91 -17.17
N ALA A 22 10.98 19.38 -16.88
CA ALA A 22 12.22 20.13 -16.87
C ALA A 22 13.32 19.36 -17.60
N GLU A 23 14.26 20.11 -18.14
CA GLU A 23 15.49 19.59 -18.73
C GLU A 23 16.68 20.36 -18.16
N ASN A 24 17.80 19.66 -18.05
CA ASN A 24 19.06 20.29 -17.70
C ASN A 24 20.13 19.83 -18.71
N LYS A 25 20.69 20.80 -19.41
CA LYS A 25 21.75 20.60 -20.43
C LYS A 25 23.16 20.76 -19.85
N ASN A 26 23.27 21.18 -18.59
CA ASN A 26 24.56 21.40 -17.94
C ASN A 26 24.95 20.17 -17.11
N HIS A 27 25.69 19.25 -17.72
CA HIS A 27 26.34 18.15 -17.00
C HIS A 27 27.40 18.69 -16.03
N HIS A 28 27.70 17.92 -14.98
CA HIS A 28 28.58 18.29 -13.84
C HIS A 28 28.09 19.44 -12.98
N LYS A 29 26.84 19.87 -13.09
CA LYS A 29 26.27 20.85 -12.20
C LYS A 29 25.78 20.18 -10.89
N LYS A 30 26.21 20.76 -9.76
CA LYS A 30 25.63 20.47 -8.45
C LYS A 30 24.52 21.46 -8.17
N VAL A 31 23.33 20.97 -7.81
CA VAL A 31 22.19 21.78 -7.36
C VAL A 31 21.88 21.36 -5.94
N TYR A 32 21.84 22.31 -5.03
CA TYR A 32 21.44 22.08 -3.63
C TYR A 32 19.98 22.51 -3.44
N VAL A 33 19.20 21.68 -2.79
CA VAL A 33 17.80 21.96 -2.38
C VAL A 33 17.75 21.86 -0.87
N ASP A 34 17.36 22.95 -0.21
CA ASP A 34 17.19 23.02 1.22
C ASP A 34 15.73 22.84 1.61
N SER A 35 15.50 22.00 2.61
CA SER A 35 14.19 21.77 3.26
C SER A 35 13.02 21.81 2.29
N ARG A 36 12.85 20.76 1.50
CA ARG A 36 11.81 20.68 0.48
C ARG A 36 10.40 20.94 1.07
N PRO A 37 9.57 21.81 0.48
CA PRO A 37 8.28 22.19 1.06
C PRO A 37 7.17 21.15 0.88
N SER A 38 7.35 20.17 -0.02
CA SER A 38 6.33 19.20 -0.42
C SER A 38 6.94 17.84 -0.75
N ASP A 39 6.14 16.82 -0.79
CA ASP A 39 6.49 15.52 -1.36
C ASP A 39 6.55 15.61 -2.88
N VAL A 40 7.40 14.83 -3.54
CA VAL A 40 7.48 14.84 -5.00
C VAL A 40 7.78 13.46 -5.57
N PHE A 41 7.12 13.13 -6.67
CA PHE A 41 7.53 12.07 -7.60
C PHE A 41 8.25 12.70 -8.79
N VAL A 42 9.43 12.18 -9.09
CA VAL A 42 10.24 12.61 -10.24
C VAL A 42 10.45 11.41 -11.15
N TYR A 43 9.91 11.42 -12.35
CA TYR A 43 10.15 10.42 -13.38
C TYR A 43 11.28 10.86 -14.30
N ILE A 44 12.30 10.03 -14.46
CA ILE A 44 13.46 10.32 -15.30
C ILE A 44 13.15 9.88 -16.73
N VAL A 45 12.97 10.86 -17.62
CA VAL A 45 12.66 10.63 -19.04
C VAL A 45 13.89 10.25 -19.82
N SER A 46 15.03 10.93 -19.55
CA SER A 46 16.32 10.61 -20.18
C SER A 46 17.49 11.07 -19.32
N GLY A 47 18.62 10.41 -19.49
CA GLY A 47 19.84 10.72 -18.76
C GLY A 47 19.89 10.09 -17.38
N SER A 48 20.79 10.60 -16.54
CA SER A 48 21.03 10.13 -15.18
C SER A 48 21.50 11.25 -14.28
N CYS A 49 21.23 11.11 -12.97
CA CYS A 49 21.80 11.98 -11.94
C CYS A 49 21.99 11.21 -10.63
N GLN A 50 22.72 11.80 -9.70
CA GLN A 50 22.92 11.28 -8.36
C GLN A 50 22.35 12.28 -7.34
N TYR A 51 21.56 11.75 -6.43
CA TYR A 51 21.06 12.47 -5.25
C TYR A 51 21.91 12.13 -4.05
N GLU A 52 22.33 13.14 -3.27
CA GLU A 52 23.07 12.99 -2.02
C GLU A 52 22.34 13.69 -0.88
N PHE A 53 22.10 12.97 0.20
CA PHE A 53 21.39 13.45 1.39
C PHE A 53 22.35 13.74 2.54
N GLY A 54 21.97 14.64 3.45
CA GLY A 54 22.80 15.05 4.57
C GLY A 54 23.12 13.94 5.58
N ASN A 55 22.42 12.81 5.54
CA ASN A 55 22.67 11.61 6.35
C ASN A 55 23.70 10.64 5.74
N GLY A 56 24.32 11.00 4.60
CA GLY A 56 25.27 10.17 3.87
C GLY A 56 24.64 9.17 2.89
N GLU A 57 23.31 9.09 2.81
CA GLU A 57 22.63 8.28 1.79
C GLU A 57 22.79 8.91 0.41
N SER A 58 22.94 8.09 -0.62
CA SER A 58 22.95 8.55 -2.00
C SER A 58 22.17 7.60 -2.91
N PHE A 59 21.53 8.17 -3.94
CA PHE A 59 20.80 7.41 -4.94
C PHE A 59 21.23 7.82 -6.34
N THR A 60 21.59 6.86 -7.17
CA THR A 60 21.77 7.08 -8.61
C THR A 60 20.48 6.72 -9.31
N VAL A 61 19.95 7.65 -10.12
CA VAL A 61 18.74 7.47 -10.91
C VAL A 61 19.05 7.61 -12.39
N LYS A 62 18.34 6.87 -13.22
CA LYS A 62 18.49 6.83 -14.67
C LYS A 62 17.13 6.85 -15.36
N ALA A 63 17.13 6.98 -16.69
CA ALA A 63 15.91 6.93 -17.48
C ALA A 63 15.06 5.70 -17.13
N GLY A 64 13.78 5.92 -16.86
CA GLY A 64 12.80 4.93 -16.45
C GLY A 64 12.59 4.84 -14.93
N ASP A 65 13.46 5.38 -14.11
CA ASP A 65 13.30 5.37 -12.65
C ASP A 65 12.32 6.46 -12.18
N ILE A 66 11.67 6.19 -11.04
CA ILE A 66 10.92 7.16 -10.26
C ILE A 66 11.73 7.47 -9.00
N MET A 67 12.09 8.73 -8.78
CA MET A 67 12.62 9.22 -7.50
C MET A 67 11.48 9.80 -6.67
N TYR A 68 11.27 9.28 -5.48
CA TYR A 68 10.45 9.93 -4.47
C TYR A 68 11.35 10.75 -3.55
N LEU A 69 11.02 12.02 -3.40
CA LEU A 69 11.70 12.94 -2.48
C LEU A 69 10.71 13.39 -1.42
N ALA A 70 11.04 13.10 -0.18
CA ALA A 70 10.18 13.40 0.95
C ALA A 70 10.21 14.90 1.31
N ASN A 71 9.09 15.39 1.79
CA ASN A 71 8.93 16.72 2.36
C ASN A 71 9.96 16.93 3.50
N ARG A 72 10.46 18.16 3.64
CA ARG A 72 11.47 18.63 4.63
C ARG A 72 12.85 17.98 4.51
N GLU A 73 13.13 17.20 3.47
CA GLU A 73 14.50 16.72 3.22
C GLU A 73 15.32 17.74 2.43
N SER A 74 16.61 17.83 2.78
CA SER A 74 17.61 18.59 2.06
C SER A 74 18.53 17.64 1.32
N TYR A 75 18.90 17.97 0.09
CA TYR A 75 19.73 17.11 -0.75
C TYR A 75 20.49 17.90 -1.82
N SER A 76 21.53 17.31 -2.35
CA SER A 76 22.23 17.77 -3.54
C SER A 76 21.94 16.87 -4.73
N ILE A 77 21.84 17.44 -5.92
CA ILE A 77 21.70 16.72 -7.18
C ILE A 77 22.96 16.94 -8.01
N TYR A 78 23.60 15.85 -8.44
CA TYR A 78 24.68 15.85 -9.41
C TYR A 78 24.19 15.30 -10.72
N ILE A 79 24.17 16.11 -11.77
CA ILE A 79 23.75 15.68 -13.10
C ILE A 79 24.96 15.00 -13.76
N THR A 80 24.80 13.70 -14.08
CA THR A 80 25.88 12.85 -14.59
C THR A 80 25.81 12.62 -16.10
N SER A 81 24.75 13.13 -16.76
CA SER A 81 24.53 12.99 -18.21
C SER A 81 24.26 14.32 -18.89
N GLU A 82 24.58 14.43 -20.18
CA GLU A 82 24.40 15.66 -20.96
C GLU A 82 22.95 16.08 -21.17
N ASN A 83 22.04 15.12 -21.27
CA ASN A 83 20.63 15.35 -21.56
C ASN A 83 19.74 14.78 -20.46
N TYR A 84 19.75 15.43 -19.29
CA TYR A 84 18.91 15.05 -18.17
C TYR A 84 17.53 15.70 -18.30
N ARG A 85 16.50 14.89 -18.58
CA ARG A 85 15.11 15.32 -18.68
C ARG A 85 14.24 14.53 -17.71
N PHE A 86 13.33 15.23 -17.06
CA PHE A 86 12.44 14.61 -16.07
C PHE A 86 11.08 15.31 -16.06
N ILE A 87 10.06 14.60 -15.59
CA ILE A 87 8.74 15.12 -15.24
C ILE A 87 8.58 14.96 -13.75
N PHE A 88 8.12 15.98 -13.06
CA PHE A 88 7.89 15.90 -11.63
C PHE A 88 6.52 16.41 -11.23
N CYS A 89 6.02 15.86 -10.13
CA CYS A 89 4.76 16.25 -9.51
C CYS A 89 4.98 16.50 -8.02
N ASP A 90 4.82 17.76 -7.61
CA ASP A 90 4.78 18.15 -6.20
C ASP A 90 3.36 17.94 -5.65
N PHE A 91 3.25 17.32 -4.50
CA PHE A 91 1.97 17.01 -3.85
C PHE A 91 2.11 16.97 -2.33
N GLU A 92 0.99 16.81 -1.63
CA GLU A 92 0.94 16.68 -0.17
C GLU A 92 0.19 15.42 0.22
N PHE A 93 0.72 14.71 1.22
CA PHE A 93 -0.03 13.68 1.92
C PHE A 93 -0.86 14.30 3.07
N SER A 94 -1.98 13.65 3.40
CA SER A 94 -2.82 14.06 4.53
C SER A 94 -2.19 13.75 5.89
N GLU A 95 -1.40 12.66 5.94
CA GLU A 95 -0.79 12.17 7.16
C GLU A 95 0.49 12.93 7.49
N LEU A 96 0.57 13.45 8.73
CA LEU A 96 1.75 14.11 9.27
C LEU A 96 2.75 13.07 9.80
N CYS A 97 3.51 12.44 8.93
CA CYS A 97 4.59 11.53 9.29
C CYS A 97 5.88 11.86 8.54
N THR A 98 7.01 11.51 9.13
CA THR A 98 8.31 11.66 8.47
C THR A 98 8.50 10.47 7.52
N ARG A 99 8.73 10.76 6.24
CA ARG A 99 8.94 9.75 5.19
C ARG A 99 10.40 9.71 4.76
N LYS A 100 10.78 8.62 4.12
CA LYS A 100 12.12 8.41 3.57
C LYS A 100 12.07 8.57 2.06
N SER A 101 13.00 9.34 1.50
CA SER A 101 13.22 9.39 0.05
C SER A 101 13.72 8.06 -0.47
N ALA A 102 13.30 7.66 -1.67
CA ALA A 102 13.61 6.36 -2.25
C ALA A 102 13.55 6.37 -3.78
N VAL A 103 14.21 5.40 -4.40
CA VAL A 103 14.19 5.16 -5.85
C VAL A 103 13.40 3.90 -6.14
N PHE A 104 12.56 3.97 -7.17
CA PHE A 104 11.76 2.85 -7.65
C PHE A 104 11.99 2.66 -9.14
N THR A 105 12.30 1.42 -9.56
CA THR A 105 12.43 1.05 -10.97
C THR A 105 11.18 0.27 -11.38
N PRO A 106 10.25 0.88 -12.13
CA PRO A 106 9.01 0.24 -12.56
C PRO A 106 9.25 -0.95 -13.47
N LYS A 107 8.34 -1.92 -13.45
CA LYS A 107 8.36 -3.06 -14.38
C LYS A 107 8.10 -2.66 -15.83
N SER A 108 7.24 -1.67 -16.05
CA SER A 108 6.86 -1.15 -17.36
C SER A 108 7.14 0.34 -17.43
N ASN A 109 8.32 0.69 -17.92
CA ASN A 109 8.71 2.09 -18.10
C ASN A 109 7.75 2.83 -19.03
N THR A 110 7.30 2.21 -20.12
CA THR A 110 6.37 2.81 -21.10
C THR A 110 5.02 3.17 -20.45
N TYR A 111 4.50 2.31 -19.59
CA TYR A 111 3.23 2.59 -18.91
C TYR A 111 3.38 3.75 -17.92
N VAL A 112 4.41 3.71 -17.07
CA VAL A 112 4.67 4.77 -16.09
C VAL A 112 4.96 6.10 -16.77
N GLU A 113 5.76 6.10 -17.86
CA GLU A 113 5.98 7.31 -18.67
C GLU A 113 4.67 7.89 -19.17
N SER A 114 3.78 7.04 -19.69
CA SER A 114 2.46 7.46 -20.16
C SER A 114 1.61 8.12 -19.05
N LEU A 115 1.69 7.64 -17.81
CA LEU A 115 1.02 8.24 -16.66
C LEU A 115 1.56 9.64 -16.35
N PHE A 116 2.87 9.83 -16.33
CA PHE A 116 3.49 11.13 -16.07
C PHE A 116 3.23 12.13 -17.20
N VAL A 117 3.26 11.70 -18.46
CA VAL A 117 2.92 12.54 -19.62
C VAL A 117 1.45 12.94 -19.57
N LYS A 118 0.55 12.01 -19.29
CA LYS A 118 -0.88 12.29 -19.14
C LYS A 118 -1.14 13.25 -17.97
N LEU A 119 -0.47 13.04 -16.83
CA LEU A 119 -0.56 13.93 -15.66
C LEU A 119 -0.14 15.36 -16.02
N LEU A 120 0.98 15.54 -16.72
CA LEU A 120 1.46 16.83 -17.17
C LEU A 120 0.45 17.52 -18.11
N ASN A 121 -0.09 16.78 -19.08
CA ASN A 121 -1.08 17.32 -20.04
C ASN A 121 -2.39 17.71 -19.33
N THR A 122 -2.87 16.86 -18.41
CA THR A 122 -4.08 17.11 -17.60
C THR A 122 -3.91 18.37 -16.73
N TYR A 123 -2.75 18.49 -16.08
CA TYR A 123 -2.44 19.65 -15.25
C TYR A 123 -2.39 20.94 -16.08
N ASN A 124 -1.78 20.91 -17.25
CA ASN A 124 -1.66 22.09 -18.14
C ASN A 124 -3.00 22.48 -18.80
N ALA A 125 -3.91 21.53 -18.98
CA ALA A 125 -5.22 21.78 -19.58
C ALA A 125 -6.16 22.62 -18.70
N GLN A 126 -5.92 22.68 -17.38
CA GLN A 126 -6.66 23.51 -16.41
C GLN A 126 -8.20 23.40 -16.53
N THR A 127 -8.70 22.20 -16.83
CA THR A 127 -10.14 21.92 -16.93
C THR A 127 -10.82 21.97 -15.56
N LYS A 128 -12.15 22.02 -15.53
CA LYS A 128 -12.91 21.99 -14.26
C LYS A 128 -12.66 20.72 -13.44
N THR A 129 -12.28 19.61 -14.08
CA THR A 129 -11.99 18.31 -13.45
C THR A 129 -10.48 18.11 -13.19
N CYS A 130 -9.65 19.08 -13.57
CA CYS A 130 -8.19 18.99 -13.53
C CYS A 130 -7.65 18.42 -12.21
N PHE A 131 -8.13 18.93 -11.08
CA PHE A 131 -7.68 18.49 -9.77
C PHE A 131 -7.99 17.01 -9.51
N THR A 132 -9.23 16.59 -9.76
CA THR A 132 -9.66 15.19 -9.56
C THR A 132 -8.95 14.22 -10.50
N ASP A 133 -8.77 14.65 -11.76
CA ASP A 133 -8.09 13.84 -12.78
C ASP A 133 -6.60 13.70 -12.45
N CYS A 134 -5.94 14.76 -11.99
CA CYS A 134 -4.56 14.72 -11.52
C CYS A 134 -4.40 13.79 -10.31
N LEU A 135 -5.29 13.88 -9.30
CA LEU A 135 -5.27 12.97 -8.15
C LEU A 135 -5.38 11.50 -8.58
N SER A 136 -6.31 11.20 -9.49
CA SER A 136 -6.46 9.83 -10.03
C SER A 136 -5.16 9.33 -10.66
N LEU A 137 -4.48 10.15 -11.46
CA LEU A 137 -3.23 9.79 -12.10
C LEU A 137 -2.07 9.63 -11.12
N ILE A 138 -1.99 10.46 -10.09
CA ILE A 138 -0.96 10.33 -9.04
C ILE A 138 -1.18 9.05 -8.22
N TYR A 139 -2.44 8.69 -7.92
CA TYR A 139 -2.73 7.41 -7.27
C TYR A 139 -2.36 6.21 -8.14
N ASN A 140 -2.51 6.29 -9.47
CA ASN A 140 -2.02 5.24 -10.37
C ASN A 140 -0.49 5.14 -10.33
N ILE A 141 0.23 6.27 -10.34
CA ILE A 141 1.70 6.29 -10.18
C ILE A 141 2.10 5.70 -8.82
N TYR A 142 1.41 6.08 -7.76
CA TYR A 142 1.66 5.56 -6.41
C TYR A 142 1.41 4.05 -6.31
N SER A 143 0.37 3.56 -6.99
CA SER A 143 0.10 2.12 -7.09
C SER A 143 1.25 1.35 -7.76
N GLU A 144 1.85 1.91 -8.82
CA GLU A 144 3.03 1.31 -9.46
C GLU A 144 4.24 1.28 -8.52
N ILE A 145 4.47 2.34 -7.73
CA ILE A 145 5.53 2.37 -6.71
C ILE A 145 5.33 1.26 -5.67
N ILE A 146 4.11 1.11 -5.15
CA ILE A 146 3.77 0.02 -4.21
C ILE A 146 3.96 -1.35 -4.86
N ALA A 147 3.60 -1.52 -6.14
CA ALA A 147 3.74 -2.78 -6.85
C ALA A 147 5.20 -3.20 -7.04
N VAL A 148 6.11 -2.25 -7.30
CA VAL A 148 7.57 -2.51 -7.40
C VAL A 148 8.12 -3.04 -6.07
N HIS A 149 7.74 -2.42 -4.96
CA HIS A 149 8.17 -2.84 -3.64
C HIS A 149 7.64 -4.23 -3.28
N ASN A 150 6.39 -4.49 -3.64
CA ASN A 150 5.71 -5.76 -3.41
C ASN A 150 6.39 -6.94 -4.09
N ASP A 151 6.90 -6.75 -5.29
CA ASP A 151 7.61 -7.80 -6.03
C ASP A 151 9.01 -8.10 -5.46
N SER A 152 9.66 -7.15 -4.84
CA SER A 152 10.96 -7.37 -4.19
C SER A 152 10.85 -8.20 -2.91
N TYR A 153 9.68 -8.18 -2.24
CA TYR A 153 9.42 -8.92 -0.99
C TYR A 153 8.74 -10.28 -1.20
N LEU A 154 8.01 -10.47 -2.30
CA LEU A 154 7.27 -11.69 -2.55
C LEU A 154 7.67 -12.29 -3.89
N THR A 155 8.42 -13.37 -3.86
CA THR A 155 8.46 -14.25 -5.03
C THR A 155 7.02 -14.65 -5.36
N THR A 156 6.69 -14.82 -6.64
CA THR A 156 5.36 -15.28 -7.10
C THR A 156 4.87 -16.50 -6.30
N GLY A 157 5.79 -17.38 -5.91
CA GLY A 157 5.52 -18.54 -5.05
C GLY A 157 5.05 -18.17 -3.64
N THR A 158 5.61 -17.11 -3.03
CA THR A 158 5.21 -16.68 -1.68
C THR A 158 3.85 -15.98 -1.69
N LYS A 159 3.58 -15.18 -2.69
CA LYS A 159 2.26 -14.55 -2.92
C LYS A 159 1.17 -15.61 -3.06
N ASN A 160 1.40 -16.61 -3.93
CA ASN A 160 0.47 -17.72 -4.11
C ASN A 160 0.20 -18.47 -2.82
N LYS A 161 1.22 -18.71 -1.98
CA LYS A 161 1.07 -19.35 -0.66
C LYS A 161 0.14 -18.56 0.27
N ILE A 162 0.21 -17.20 0.27
CA ILE A 162 -0.68 -16.37 1.09
C ILE A 162 -2.11 -16.41 0.56
N VAL A 163 -2.30 -16.33 -0.77
CA VAL A 163 -3.61 -16.46 -1.41
C VAL A 163 -4.22 -17.83 -1.12
N ASP A 164 -3.44 -18.91 -1.17
CA ASP A 164 -3.88 -20.25 -0.82
C ASP A 164 -4.24 -20.38 0.66
N SER A 165 -3.50 -19.69 1.56
CA SER A 165 -3.88 -19.62 2.98
C SER A 165 -5.20 -18.92 3.20
N LYS A 166 -5.48 -17.85 2.44
CA LYS A 166 -6.77 -17.18 2.47
C LYS A 166 -7.89 -18.15 2.06
N LYS A 167 -7.75 -18.84 0.93
CA LYS A 167 -8.71 -19.88 0.49
C LYS A 167 -8.88 -20.98 1.52
N TYR A 168 -7.78 -21.40 2.16
CA TYR A 168 -7.83 -22.40 3.23
C TYR A 168 -8.67 -21.90 4.41
N ILE A 169 -8.51 -20.66 4.85
CA ILE A 169 -9.33 -20.07 5.91
C ILE A 169 -10.81 -20.04 5.48
N ASP A 170 -11.11 -19.63 4.24
CA ASP A 170 -12.46 -19.53 3.70
C ASP A 170 -13.20 -20.89 3.67
N THR A 171 -12.47 -22.00 3.57
CA THR A 171 -13.02 -23.36 3.54
C THR A 171 -13.00 -24.08 4.88
N HIS A 172 -12.07 -23.72 5.79
CA HIS A 172 -11.87 -24.40 7.07
C HIS A 172 -12.18 -23.51 8.29
N TYR A 173 -12.93 -22.43 8.09
CA TYR A 173 -13.26 -21.45 9.15
C TYR A 173 -13.95 -22.09 10.37
N SER A 174 -14.72 -23.18 10.17
CA SER A 174 -15.46 -23.90 11.21
C SER A 174 -14.56 -24.75 12.13
N ASP A 175 -13.35 -25.03 11.72
CA ASP A 175 -12.37 -25.71 12.57
C ASP A 175 -11.92 -24.77 13.69
N SER A 176 -12.31 -25.11 14.92
CA SER A 176 -11.95 -24.32 16.11
C SER A 176 -10.46 -24.31 16.43
N SER A 177 -9.71 -25.30 15.92
CA SER A 177 -8.25 -25.40 16.06
C SER A 177 -7.49 -24.49 15.07
N LEU A 178 -8.18 -23.96 14.07
CA LEU A 178 -7.58 -23.06 13.06
C LEU A 178 -7.05 -21.81 13.73
N ASN A 179 -5.73 -21.67 13.74
CA ASN A 179 -5.01 -20.55 14.32
C ASN A 179 -3.78 -20.18 13.47
N ILE A 180 -3.10 -19.12 13.88
CA ILE A 180 -1.93 -18.60 13.14
C ILE A 180 -0.76 -19.58 13.12
N ALA A 181 -0.52 -20.29 14.23
CA ALA A 181 0.54 -21.30 14.32
C ALA A 181 0.31 -22.42 13.32
N HIS A 182 -0.94 -22.88 13.18
CA HIS A 182 -1.31 -23.89 12.17
C HIS A 182 -1.01 -23.40 10.74
N LEU A 183 -1.47 -22.18 10.40
CA LEU A 183 -1.29 -21.62 9.05
C LEU A 183 0.18 -21.35 8.71
N SER A 184 0.94 -20.81 9.64
CA SER A 184 2.37 -20.52 9.44
C SER A 184 3.19 -21.81 9.29
N LYS A 185 2.91 -22.83 10.11
CA LYS A 185 3.55 -24.17 10.01
C LYS A 185 3.27 -24.83 8.67
N ARG A 186 2.02 -24.75 8.17
CA ARG A 186 1.62 -25.28 6.87
C ARG A 186 2.45 -24.69 5.71
N LEU A 187 2.90 -23.44 5.84
CA LEU A 187 3.68 -22.73 4.83
C LEU A 187 5.20 -22.79 5.08
N ASN A 188 5.65 -23.47 6.13
CA ASN A 188 7.04 -23.45 6.59
C ASN A 188 7.56 -22.02 6.84
N MET A 189 6.75 -21.17 7.50
CA MET A 189 7.06 -19.79 7.85
C MET A 189 7.00 -19.57 9.36
N SER A 190 7.75 -18.58 9.89
CA SER A 190 7.53 -18.12 11.26
C SER A 190 6.17 -17.39 11.35
N GLU A 191 5.52 -17.42 12.52
CA GLU A 191 4.24 -16.69 12.72
C GLU A 191 4.37 -15.19 12.47
N VAL A 192 5.49 -14.58 12.87
CA VAL A 192 5.76 -13.17 12.70
C VAL A 192 5.81 -12.83 11.20
N TYR A 193 6.55 -13.61 10.43
CA TYR A 193 6.68 -13.42 8.98
C TYR A 193 5.34 -13.65 8.27
N PHE A 194 4.62 -14.73 8.62
CA PHE A 194 3.29 -15.00 8.08
C PHE A 194 2.30 -13.86 8.36
N ARG A 195 2.24 -13.33 9.60
CA ARG A 195 1.37 -12.19 9.95
C ARG A 195 1.67 -10.95 9.11
N LYS A 196 2.97 -10.64 8.93
CA LYS A 196 3.41 -9.51 8.11
C LYS A 196 2.96 -9.69 6.65
N LEU A 197 3.25 -10.85 6.05
CA LEU A 197 2.90 -11.13 4.66
C LEU A 197 1.39 -11.18 4.41
N PHE A 198 0.65 -11.84 5.30
CA PHE A 198 -0.81 -11.95 5.16
C PHE A 198 -1.49 -10.57 5.27
N LYS A 199 -1.08 -9.76 6.26
CA LYS A 199 -1.59 -8.39 6.39
C LYS A 199 -1.26 -7.54 5.17
N PHE A 200 -0.08 -7.71 4.63
CA PHE A 200 0.40 -7.03 3.45
C PHE A 200 -0.45 -7.39 2.20
N GLU A 201 -0.64 -8.68 1.90
CA GLU A 201 -1.35 -9.14 0.69
C GLU A 201 -2.88 -9.02 0.81
N ILE A 202 -3.45 -9.19 2.02
CA ILE A 202 -4.90 -9.23 2.25
C ILE A 202 -5.44 -7.91 2.85
N GLY A 203 -4.56 -7.03 3.33
CA GLY A 203 -4.91 -5.73 3.92
C GLY A 203 -5.24 -5.77 5.41
N ILE A 204 -5.59 -6.94 5.98
CA ILE A 204 -5.90 -7.12 7.39
C ILE A 204 -5.13 -8.30 7.99
N SER A 205 -4.96 -8.29 9.32
CA SER A 205 -4.24 -9.39 9.99
C SER A 205 -4.98 -10.71 9.84
N PRO A 206 -4.27 -11.86 9.78
CA PRO A 206 -4.90 -13.16 9.59
C PRO A 206 -5.87 -13.52 10.73
N SER A 207 -5.61 -13.08 11.97
CA SER A 207 -6.56 -13.27 13.09
C SER A 207 -7.87 -12.51 12.86
N LYS A 208 -7.79 -11.25 12.41
CA LYS A 208 -8.98 -10.47 12.06
C LYS A 208 -9.72 -11.08 10.88
N TYR A 209 -8.98 -11.60 9.88
CA TYR A 209 -9.57 -12.26 8.72
C TYR A 209 -10.36 -13.51 9.12
N ILE A 210 -9.80 -14.41 9.95
CA ILE A 210 -10.50 -15.62 10.45
C ILE A 210 -11.79 -15.21 11.17
N VAL A 211 -11.71 -14.23 12.08
CA VAL A 211 -12.90 -13.75 12.82
C VAL A 211 -13.95 -13.17 11.87
N SER A 212 -13.58 -12.37 10.88
CA SER A 212 -14.53 -11.78 9.94
C SER A 212 -15.25 -12.83 9.08
N VAL A 213 -14.53 -13.86 8.62
CA VAL A 213 -15.13 -14.99 7.88
C VAL A 213 -16.15 -15.73 8.76
N ARG A 214 -15.77 -16.07 10.00
CA ARG A 214 -16.65 -16.74 10.97
C ARG A 214 -17.89 -15.91 11.28
N LEU A 215 -17.75 -14.60 11.49
CA LEU A 215 -18.86 -13.69 11.79
C LEU A 215 -19.83 -13.55 10.61
N ASN A 216 -19.32 -13.47 9.37
CA ASN A 216 -20.16 -13.42 8.19
C ASN A 216 -20.96 -14.71 7.98
N LYS A 217 -20.35 -15.88 8.28
CA LYS A 217 -21.06 -17.16 8.26
C LYS A 217 -22.11 -17.26 9.37
N ALA A 218 -21.77 -16.81 10.58
CA ALA A 218 -22.71 -16.77 11.71
C ALA A 218 -23.91 -15.86 11.42
N LYS A 219 -23.66 -14.69 10.82
CA LYS A 219 -24.72 -13.77 10.37
C LYS A 219 -25.72 -14.47 9.42
N HIS A 220 -25.18 -15.24 8.46
CA HIS A 220 -26.03 -16.03 7.54
C HIS A 220 -26.82 -17.12 8.30
N LEU A 221 -26.15 -17.90 9.17
CA LEU A 221 -26.82 -18.97 9.93
C LEU A 221 -27.94 -18.43 10.82
N LEU A 222 -27.68 -17.36 11.57
CA LEU A 222 -28.68 -16.74 12.44
C LEU A 222 -29.90 -16.22 11.67
N ARG A 223 -29.73 -15.76 10.46
CA ARG A 223 -30.82 -15.23 9.62
C ARG A 223 -31.68 -16.33 8.99
N TYR A 224 -31.06 -17.39 8.50
CA TYR A 224 -31.77 -18.40 7.71
C TYR A 224 -32.14 -19.69 8.47
N TYR A 225 -31.58 -19.86 9.70
CA TYR A 225 -31.84 -21.03 10.52
C TYR A 225 -32.35 -20.59 11.93
N PRO A 226 -33.63 -20.18 12.05
CA PRO A 226 -34.18 -19.58 13.26
C PRO A 226 -34.22 -20.54 14.44
N PHE A 227 -34.18 -21.85 14.22
CA PHE A 227 -34.15 -22.87 15.28
C PHE A 227 -32.76 -23.15 15.86
N LEU A 228 -31.68 -22.66 15.18
CA LEU A 228 -30.33 -22.87 15.65
C LEU A 228 -30.07 -21.96 16.87
N SER A 229 -29.63 -22.51 18.01
CA SER A 229 -29.26 -21.70 19.17
C SER A 229 -28.05 -20.80 18.90
N VAL A 230 -27.88 -19.73 19.67
CA VAL A 230 -26.70 -18.84 19.54
C VAL A 230 -25.42 -19.62 19.82
N GLU A 231 -25.48 -20.58 20.75
CA GLU A 231 -24.36 -21.45 21.11
C GLU A 231 -24.00 -22.39 19.96
N GLU A 232 -24.96 -23.09 19.40
CA GLU A 232 -24.75 -23.95 18.23
C GLU A 232 -24.21 -23.18 17.04
N CYS A 233 -24.74 -21.97 16.78
CA CYS A 233 -24.22 -21.08 15.74
C CYS A 233 -22.75 -20.71 15.95
N ALA A 234 -22.37 -20.35 17.17
CA ALA A 234 -21.00 -20.05 17.52
C ALA A 234 -20.07 -21.24 17.27
N LEU A 235 -20.47 -22.43 17.76
CA LEU A 235 -19.69 -23.66 17.58
C LEU A 235 -19.55 -24.06 16.11
N GLN A 236 -20.63 -24.02 15.33
CA GLN A 236 -20.58 -24.32 13.88
C GLN A 236 -19.72 -23.35 13.11
N CYS A 237 -19.56 -22.10 13.60
CA CYS A 237 -18.68 -21.12 13.00
C CYS A 237 -17.23 -21.18 13.53
N GLY A 238 -16.88 -22.18 14.36
CA GLY A 238 -15.53 -22.41 14.87
C GLY A 238 -15.13 -21.53 16.07
N PHE A 239 -16.10 -20.95 16.79
CA PHE A 239 -15.81 -20.24 18.04
C PHE A 239 -15.81 -21.21 19.23
N ASN A 240 -14.76 -21.17 20.06
CA ASN A 240 -14.63 -21.98 21.26
C ASN A 240 -15.37 -21.36 22.48
N SER A 241 -15.83 -20.10 22.37
CA SER A 241 -16.50 -19.39 23.46
C SER A 241 -17.64 -18.54 22.91
N VAL A 242 -18.84 -18.83 23.41
CA VAL A 242 -20.07 -18.08 23.08
C VAL A 242 -19.99 -16.62 23.55
N GLN A 243 -19.33 -16.40 24.69
CA GLN A 243 -19.13 -15.05 25.24
C GLN A 243 -18.22 -14.24 24.31
N TYR A 244 -17.11 -14.82 23.86
CA TYR A 244 -16.22 -14.17 22.88
C TYR A 244 -16.95 -13.91 21.56
N PHE A 245 -17.66 -14.90 21.03
CA PHE A 245 -18.49 -14.77 19.83
C PHE A 245 -19.48 -13.59 19.95
N SER A 246 -20.28 -13.56 21.04
CA SER A 246 -21.28 -12.51 21.23
C SER A 246 -20.68 -11.13 21.29
N ARG A 247 -19.52 -10.98 21.94
CA ARG A 247 -18.78 -9.72 22.04
C ARG A 247 -18.27 -9.24 20.68
N VAL A 248 -17.61 -10.12 19.89
CA VAL A 248 -17.07 -9.72 18.58
C VAL A 248 -18.17 -9.53 17.55
N PHE A 249 -19.27 -10.27 17.64
CA PHE A 249 -20.46 -10.09 16.81
C PHE A 249 -21.10 -8.72 17.04
N PHE A 250 -21.29 -8.35 18.32
CA PHE A 250 -21.81 -7.02 18.68
C PHE A 250 -20.86 -5.91 18.22
N SER A 251 -19.56 -6.09 18.40
CA SER A 251 -18.56 -5.10 17.95
C SER A 251 -18.59 -4.87 16.43
N GLU A 252 -18.88 -5.92 15.65
CA GLU A 252 -18.89 -5.85 14.18
C GLU A 252 -20.22 -5.34 13.62
N PHE A 253 -21.34 -5.77 14.18
CA PHE A 253 -22.67 -5.52 13.61
C PHE A 253 -23.56 -4.58 14.45
N GLY A 254 -23.09 -4.11 15.63
CA GLY A 254 -23.83 -3.21 16.50
C GLY A 254 -25.06 -3.83 17.18
N ILE A 255 -25.31 -5.14 17.00
CA ILE A 255 -26.47 -5.86 17.54
C ILE A 255 -26.01 -7.21 18.11
N VAL A 256 -26.62 -7.65 19.21
CA VAL A 256 -26.30 -8.97 19.81
C VAL A 256 -26.88 -10.11 18.96
N PRO A 257 -26.20 -11.29 18.91
CA PRO A 257 -26.62 -12.42 18.07
C PRO A 257 -28.08 -12.85 18.29
N SER A 258 -28.55 -12.85 19.54
CA SER A 258 -29.92 -13.25 19.87
C SER A 258 -30.98 -12.33 19.27
N LYS A 259 -30.73 -11.01 19.23
CA LYS A 259 -31.64 -10.03 18.61
C LYS A 259 -31.52 -10.03 17.08
N TYR A 260 -30.33 -10.34 16.53
CA TYR A 260 -30.13 -10.40 15.09
C TYR A 260 -30.97 -11.50 14.41
N ARG A 261 -31.33 -12.56 15.15
CA ARG A 261 -32.18 -13.65 14.67
C ARG A 261 -33.63 -13.22 14.47
N THR A 262 -34.13 -12.29 15.27
CA THR A 262 -35.54 -11.89 15.32
C THR A 262 -35.87 -10.67 14.44
N ASN A 263 -34.86 -10.08 13.82
CA ASN A 263 -34.99 -9.03 12.81
C ASN A 263 -34.78 -9.59 11.40
#